data_085bd1a21d8c266e75631782fbf6ef35
#
_entry.id   085bd1a21d8c266e75631782fbf6ef35
#
_cell.length_a   1.000
_cell.length_b   1.000
_cell.length_c   1.000
_cell.angle_alpha   90.00
_cell.angle_beta   90.00
_cell.angle_gamma   90.00
#
_symmetry.space_group_name_H-M   'P 1'
#
loop_
_entity.id
_entity.type
_entity.pdbx_description
1 polymer ?
#
loop_
_entity_poly.entity_id
_entity_poly.type
_entity_poly.pdbx_seq_one_letter_code
_entity_poly.pdbx_strand_id
1 'polypeptide(L)'
;SVAGMRTPANTAEIEQKISISEGVADLIIEILDRIKAELNVTVVANELFDDFVYHVFFMINRLKYGFHIYNPMVDDFKNKYSVAYKMAEIAKGVLEERVGIEMTEDEMGFLAAYFGVFLLEQEPEEKRCKIAIVCGSGKIIGRLIENQLKKVFDVEPEFEFFYGIFDENRKDDFDYIVTTTELHMDTKTPVIFMDEVFDREYIQRKF
;
A
#
# COMPACT_ATOMS: atom_id res chain seq x y z
N SER A 1 -34.23 -3.59 5.77
CA SER A 1 -33.68 -4.69 4.97
C SER A 1 -34.11 -4.49 3.52
N VAL A 2 -33.25 -3.87 2.71
CA VAL A 2 -33.43 -3.77 1.26
C VAL A 2 -32.34 -4.61 0.64
N ALA A 3 -32.71 -5.85 0.31
CA ALA A 3 -31.89 -6.71 -0.53
C ALA A 3 -31.91 -6.12 -1.95
N GLY A 4 -30.80 -5.56 -2.41
CA GLY A 4 -30.61 -5.15 -3.78
C GLY A 4 -30.66 -6.37 -4.70
N MET A 5 -31.74 -6.54 -5.43
CA MET A 5 -31.80 -7.46 -6.56
C MET A 5 -30.76 -7.04 -7.60
N ARG A 6 -29.69 -7.80 -7.73
CA ARG A 6 -28.83 -7.73 -8.91
C ARG A 6 -29.61 -8.33 -10.08
N THR A 7 -30.04 -7.50 -11.02
CA THR A 7 -30.52 -7.98 -12.32
C THR A 7 -29.36 -8.70 -13.02
N PRO A 8 -29.57 -9.89 -13.59
CA PRO A 8 -28.56 -10.56 -14.40
C PRO A 8 -28.22 -9.66 -15.60
N ALA A 9 -26.95 -9.32 -15.74
CA ALA A 9 -26.45 -8.56 -16.87
C ALA A 9 -26.73 -9.34 -18.16
N ASN A 10 -27.29 -8.66 -19.17
CA ASN A 10 -27.52 -9.23 -20.48
C ASN A 10 -26.19 -9.52 -21.17
N THR A 11 -26.05 -10.64 -21.88
CA THR A 11 -24.83 -11.06 -22.57
C THR A 11 -24.27 -9.95 -23.48
N ALA A 12 -25.16 -9.21 -24.16
CA ALA A 12 -24.79 -8.06 -25.00
C ALA A 12 -24.17 -6.89 -24.21
N GLU A 13 -24.59 -6.66 -22.95
CA GLU A 13 -23.99 -5.65 -22.08
C GLU A 13 -22.61 -6.09 -21.59
N ILE A 14 -22.42 -7.40 -21.39
CA ILE A 14 -21.12 -7.96 -21.01
C ILE A 14 -20.15 -7.88 -22.18
N GLU A 15 -20.56 -8.26 -23.39
CA GLU A 15 -19.75 -8.15 -24.60
C GLU A 15 -19.42 -6.70 -24.94
N GLN A 16 -20.33 -5.77 -24.76
CA GLN A 16 -20.09 -4.34 -24.94
C GLN A 16 -19.11 -3.79 -23.88
N LYS A 17 -19.19 -4.25 -22.62
CA LYS A 17 -18.24 -3.90 -21.57
C LYS A 17 -16.84 -4.43 -21.88
N ILE A 18 -16.72 -5.66 -22.38
CA ILE A 18 -15.44 -6.27 -22.77
C ILE A 18 -14.82 -5.49 -23.94
N SER A 19 -15.59 -5.19 -24.98
CA SER A 19 -15.12 -4.41 -26.13
C SER A 19 -14.71 -2.97 -25.77
N ILE A 20 -15.42 -2.34 -24.84
CA ILE A 20 -15.08 -1.01 -24.32
C ILE A 20 -13.79 -1.08 -23.48
N SER A 21 -13.58 -2.18 -22.76
CA SER A 21 -12.42 -2.37 -21.91
C SER A 21 -11.13 -2.60 -22.71
N GLU A 22 -11.18 -3.24 -23.88
CA GLU A 22 -9.97 -3.53 -24.70
C GLU A 22 -9.26 -2.24 -25.16
N GLY A 23 -9.96 -1.30 -25.75
CA GLY A 23 -9.34 -0.04 -26.20
C GLY A 23 -8.83 0.84 -25.07
N VAL A 24 -9.49 0.83 -23.92
CA VAL A 24 -9.04 1.54 -22.71
C VAL A 24 -7.87 0.81 -22.06
N ALA A 25 -7.88 -0.52 -22.07
CA ALA A 25 -6.77 -1.32 -21.56
C ALA A 25 -5.47 -1.05 -22.33
N ASP A 26 -5.51 -1.05 -23.67
CA ASP A 26 -4.35 -0.72 -24.50
C ASP A 26 -3.82 0.68 -24.23
N LEU A 27 -4.71 1.65 -24.04
CA LEU A 27 -4.36 3.01 -23.70
C LEU A 27 -3.69 3.11 -22.31
N ILE A 28 -4.19 2.37 -21.34
CA ILE A 28 -3.60 2.30 -20.00
C ILE A 28 -2.22 1.66 -20.05
N ILE A 29 -2.05 0.57 -20.82
CA ILE A 29 -0.74 -0.06 -21.01
C ILE A 29 0.26 0.96 -21.59
N GLU A 30 -0.13 1.73 -22.60
CA GLU A 30 0.72 2.78 -23.17
C GLU A 30 1.08 3.86 -22.14
N ILE A 31 0.11 4.28 -21.30
CA ILE A 31 0.35 5.22 -20.20
C ILE A 31 1.39 4.66 -19.23
N LEU A 32 1.22 3.41 -18.78
CA LEU A 32 2.11 2.77 -17.82
C LEU A 32 3.52 2.54 -18.39
N ASP A 33 3.61 2.18 -19.68
CA ASP A 33 4.91 2.03 -20.37
C ASP A 33 5.65 3.38 -20.47
N ARG A 34 4.94 4.46 -20.77
CA ARG A 34 5.52 5.81 -20.81
C ARG A 34 5.95 6.29 -19.42
N ILE A 35 5.14 6.04 -18.39
CA ILE A 35 5.50 6.32 -16.99
C ILE A 35 6.78 5.56 -16.61
N LYS A 36 6.87 4.28 -16.96
CA LYS A 36 8.07 3.48 -16.72
C LYS A 36 9.29 4.02 -17.44
N ALA A 37 9.14 4.42 -18.69
CA ALA A 37 10.24 4.96 -19.50
C ALA A 37 10.76 6.30 -18.99
N GLU A 38 9.87 7.20 -18.55
CA GLU A 38 10.23 8.56 -18.16
C GLU A 38 10.61 8.68 -16.67
N LEU A 39 9.95 7.95 -15.79
CA LEU A 39 10.14 8.06 -14.32
C LEU A 39 10.83 6.85 -13.71
N ASN A 40 11.06 5.78 -14.48
CA ASN A 40 11.54 4.48 -13.97
C ASN A 40 10.62 3.89 -12.85
N VAL A 41 9.33 4.20 -12.91
CA VAL A 41 8.30 3.70 -11.99
C VAL A 41 7.52 2.60 -12.71
N THR A 42 7.43 1.43 -12.08
CA THR A 42 6.58 0.32 -12.57
C THR A 42 5.33 0.27 -11.73
N VAL A 43 4.15 0.39 -12.33
CA VAL A 43 2.87 0.19 -11.64
C VAL A 43 2.49 -1.28 -11.75
N VAL A 44 2.27 -1.92 -10.60
CA VAL A 44 1.77 -3.32 -10.55
C VAL A 44 0.26 -3.27 -10.36
N ALA A 45 -0.47 -4.03 -11.19
CA ALA A 45 -1.92 -4.14 -11.06
C ALA A 45 -2.30 -4.77 -9.70
N ASN A 46 -3.22 -4.13 -8.99
CA ASN A 46 -3.78 -4.55 -7.72
C ASN A 46 -5.31 -4.64 -7.80
N GLU A 47 -5.99 -4.79 -6.68
CA GLU A 47 -7.45 -4.88 -6.60
C GLU A 47 -8.17 -3.62 -7.14
N LEU A 48 -7.52 -2.45 -7.12
CA LEU A 48 -8.06 -1.19 -7.63
C LEU A 48 -7.84 -0.98 -9.13
N PHE A 49 -7.13 -1.90 -9.80
CA PHE A 49 -6.80 -1.72 -11.21
C PHE A 49 -8.05 -1.69 -12.12
N ASP A 50 -9.03 -2.53 -11.83
CA ASP A 50 -10.31 -2.52 -12.55
C ASP A 50 -11.06 -1.20 -12.36
N ASP A 51 -11.09 -0.67 -11.13
CA ASP A 51 -11.70 0.63 -10.82
C ASP A 51 -10.99 1.77 -11.56
N PHE A 52 -9.65 1.71 -11.66
CA PHE A 52 -8.86 2.64 -12.45
C PHE A 52 -9.22 2.58 -13.94
N VAL A 53 -9.34 1.38 -14.52
CA VAL A 53 -9.77 1.19 -15.93
C VAL A 53 -11.15 1.82 -16.16
N TYR A 54 -12.11 1.56 -15.26
CA TYR A 54 -13.43 2.18 -15.34
C TYR A 54 -13.39 3.69 -15.16
N HIS A 55 -12.56 4.19 -14.24
CA HIS A 55 -12.40 5.63 -14.05
C HIS A 55 -11.91 6.31 -15.34
N VAL A 56 -10.85 5.78 -15.96
CA VAL A 56 -10.30 6.31 -17.22
C VAL A 56 -11.35 6.26 -18.34
N PHE A 57 -12.10 5.17 -18.46
CA PHE A 57 -13.17 5.06 -19.43
C PHE A 57 -14.24 6.13 -19.26
N PHE A 58 -14.76 6.31 -18.05
CA PHE A 58 -15.77 7.32 -17.78
C PHE A 58 -15.23 8.74 -17.90
N MET A 59 -14.00 8.98 -17.50
CA MET A 59 -13.31 10.27 -17.67
C MET A 59 -13.22 10.67 -19.14
N ILE A 60 -12.76 9.77 -20.01
CA ILE A 60 -12.69 10.00 -21.45
C ILE A 60 -14.08 10.38 -22.01
N ASN A 61 -15.13 9.67 -21.60
CA ASN A 61 -16.50 9.98 -22.04
C ASN A 61 -16.97 11.33 -21.51
N ARG A 62 -16.76 11.66 -20.23
CA ARG A 62 -17.10 12.97 -19.67
C ARG A 62 -16.46 14.10 -20.47
N LEU A 63 -15.14 13.99 -20.70
CA LEU A 63 -14.38 15.02 -21.41
C LEU A 63 -14.85 15.17 -22.86
N LYS A 64 -15.13 14.06 -23.57
CA LYS A 64 -15.68 14.10 -24.94
C LYS A 64 -17.03 14.81 -25.04
N TYR A 65 -17.85 14.71 -24.02
CA TYR A 65 -19.16 15.38 -23.99
C TYR A 65 -19.16 16.73 -23.27
N GLY A 66 -17.96 17.23 -22.89
CA GLY A 66 -17.82 18.55 -22.24
C GLY A 66 -18.32 18.60 -20.80
N PHE A 67 -18.44 17.45 -20.13
CA PHE A 67 -18.77 17.41 -18.71
C PHE A 67 -17.50 17.58 -17.87
N HIS A 68 -17.56 18.51 -16.92
CA HIS A 68 -16.49 18.80 -15.99
C HIS A 68 -16.92 18.39 -14.59
N ILE A 69 -15.98 17.84 -13.84
CA ILE A 69 -16.13 17.54 -12.41
C ILE A 69 -15.13 18.37 -11.65
N TYR A 70 -15.45 18.72 -10.42
CA TYR A 70 -14.58 19.48 -9.54
C TYR A 70 -13.86 18.54 -8.58
N ASN A 71 -12.55 18.75 -8.42
CA ASN A 71 -11.71 18.02 -7.48
C ASN A 71 -11.06 18.98 -6.47
N PRO A 72 -11.54 19.04 -5.23
CA PRO A 72 -11.01 19.97 -4.23
C PRO A 72 -9.57 19.62 -3.77
N MET A 73 -9.04 18.46 -4.14
CA MET A 73 -7.74 17.95 -3.67
C MET A 73 -6.60 18.14 -4.67
N VAL A 74 -6.82 18.82 -5.81
CA VAL A 74 -5.79 19.00 -6.85
C VAL A 74 -4.50 19.60 -6.29
N ASP A 75 -4.61 20.67 -5.49
CA ASP A 75 -3.45 21.35 -4.91
C ASP A 75 -2.70 20.46 -3.90
N ASP A 76 -3.43 19.62 -3.15
CA ASP A 76 -2.81 18.64 -2.24
C ASP A 76 -1.99 17.60 -3.01
N PHE A 77 -2.51 17.08 -4.12
CA PHE A 77 -1.77 16.15 -4.96
C PHE A 77 -0.54 16.79 -5.59
N LYS A 78 -0.64 18.01 -6.10
CA LYS A 78 0.50 18.76 -6.63
C LYS A 78 1.63 18.93 -5.60
N ASN A 79 1.26 19.27 -4.36
CA ASN A 79 2.22 19.64 -3.33
C ASN A 79 2.77 18.46 -2.53
N LYS A 80 1.94 17.46 -2.23
CA LYS A 80 2.28 16.36 -1.32
C LYS A 80 2.62 15.04 -2.05
N TYR A 81 2.04 14.84 -3.24
CA TYR A 81 2.19 13.61 -4.02
C TYR A 81 2.75 13.89 -5.41
N SER A 82 3.88 14.60 -5.44
CA SER A 82 4.47 15.13 -6.69
C SER A 82 4.79 14.04 -7.73
N VAL A 83 5.20 12.84 -7.32
CA VAL A 83 5.46 11.73 -8.23
C VAL A 83 4.16 11.24 -8.87
N ALA A 84 3.11 11.01 -8.08
CA ALA A 84 1.81 10.60 -8.58
C ALA A 84 1.19 11.65 -9.51
N TYR A 85 1.35 12.95 -9.18
CA TYR A 85 0.90 14.03 -10.04
C TYR A 85 1.69 14.07 -11.35
N LYS A 86 3.00 13.81 -11.32
CA LYS A 86 3.83 13.70 -12.52
C LYS A 86 3.40 12.53 -13.41
N MET A 87 3.02 11.40 -12.83
CA MET A 87 2.44 10.28 -13.56
C MET A 87 1.13 10.69 -14.25
N ALA A 88 0.29 11.49 -13.59
CA ALA A 88 -0.94 12.02 -14.17
C ALA A 88 -0.67 12.99 -15.33
N GLU A 89 0.40 13.80 -15.28
CA GLU A 89 0.84 14.63 -16.41
C GLU A 89 1.25 13.80 -17.62
N ILE A 90 1.97 12.69 -17.40
CA ILE A 90 2.34 11.76 -18.49
C ILE A 90 1.09 11.12 -19.07
N ALA A 91 0.15 10.66 -18.22
CA ALA A 91 -1.12 10.09 -18.65
C ALA A 91 -1.93 11.10 -19.47
N LYS A 92 -1.97 12.38 -19.05
CA LYS A 92 -2.58 13.48 -19.82
C LYS A 92 -2.00 13.55 -21.24
N GLY A 93 -0.67 13.56 -21.38
CA GLY A 93 -0.01 13.62 -22.68
C GLY A 93 -0.45 12.49 -23.60
N VAL A 94 -0.47 11.24 -23.11
CA VAL A 94 -0.92 10.06 -23.88
C VAL A 94 -2.40 10.20 -24.27
N LEU A 95 -3.26 10.59 -23.34
CA LEU A 95 -4.70 10.73 -23.59
C LEU A 95 -5.01 11.83 -24.60
N GLU A 96 -4.34 12.98 -24.53
CA GLU A 96 -4.47 14.07 -25.50
C GLU A 96 -3.97 13.67 -26.88
N GLU A 97 -2.82 12.97 -26.97
CA GLU A 97 -2.27 12.47 -28.23
C GLU A 97 -3.13 11.40 -28.90
N ARG A 98 -3.64 10.44 -28.12
CA ARG A 98 -4.32 9.24 -28.64
C ARG A 98 -5.81 9.41 -28.83
N VAL A 99 -6.44 10.19 -27.96
CA VAL A 99 -7.90 10.33 -27.90
C VAL A 99 -8.37 11.71 -28.39
N GLY A 100 -7.47 12.70 -28.43
CA GLY A 100 -7.77 14.06 -28.87
C GLY A 100 -8.69 14.81 -27.90
N ILE A 101 -8.59 14.51 -26.61
CA ILE A 101 -9.35 15.19 -25.54
C ILE A 101 -8.43 16.16 -24.82
N GLU A 102 -8.97 17.28 -24.37
CA GLU A 102 -8.28 18.21 -23.46
C GLU A 102 -8.57 17.80 -22.01
N MET A 103 -7.52 17.47 -21.26
CA MET A 103 -7.67 17.04 -19.88
C MET A 103 -7.60 18.23 -18.92
N THR A 104 -8.58 18.32 -18.01
CA THR A 104 -8.62 19.35 -16.96
C THR A 104 -7.70 18.99 -15.81
N GLU A 105 -7.31 20.01 -15.00
CA GLU A 105 -6.54 19.80 -13.78
C GLU A 105 -7.28 18.94 -12.74
N ASP A 106 -8.61 19.10 -12.69
CA ASP A 106 -9.47 18.29 -11.80
C ASP A 106 -9.36 16.78 -12.11
N GLU A 107 -9.43 16.41 -13.40
CA GLU A 107 -9.28 15.02 -13.84
C GLU A 107 -7.84 14.50 -13.60
N MET A 108 -6.84 15.34 -13.80
CA MET A 108 -5.45 15.00 -13.44
C MET A 108 -5.32 14.71 -11.94
N GLY A 109 -5.99 15.47 -11.08
CA GLY A 109 -6.03 15.23 -9.65
C GLY A 109 -6.63 13.86 -9.29
N PHE A 110 -7.67 13.42 -9.99
CA PHE A 110 -8.23 12.08 -9.80
C PHE A 110 -7.28 10.98 -10.28
N LEU A 111 -6.61 11.14 -11.42
CA LEU A 111 -5.59 10.20 -11.87
C LEU A 111 -4.42 10.14 -10.89
N ALA A 112 -3.98 11.30 -10.37
CA ALA A 112 -2.93 11.35 -9.36
C ALA A 112 -3.33 10.61 -8.08
N ALA A 113 -4.62 10.62 -7.70
CA ALA A 113 -5.11 9.84 -6.56
C ALA A 113 -4.91 8.33 -6.79
N TYR A 114 -5.30 7.79 -7.95
CA TYR A 114 -5.06 6.39 -8.29
C TYR A 114 -3.58 6.04 -8.31
N PHE A 115 -2.75 6.85 -8.97
CA PHE A 115 -1.31 6.63 -8.99
C PHE A 115 -0.68 6.73 -7.59
N GLY A 116 -1.18 7.62 -6.74
CA GLY A 116 -0.75 7.72 -5.35
C GLY A 116 -1.01 6.43 -4.56
N VAL A 117 -2.20 5.85 -4.70
CA VAL A 117 -2.54 4.57 -4.06
C VAL A 117 -1.67 3.44 -4.61
N PHE A 118 -1.50 3.36 -5.94
CA PHE A 118 -0.62 2.35 -6.54
C PHE A 118 0.82 2.45 -6.04
N LEU A 119 1.35 3.65 -5.85
CA LEU A 119 2.69 3.84 -5.29
C LEU A 119 2.79 3.42 -3.83
N LEU A 120 1.79 3.77 -3.00
CA LEU A 120 1.75 3.40 -1.58
C LEU A 120 1.65 1.88 -1.38
N GLU A 121 0.89 1.20 -2.22
CA GLU A 121 0.74 -0.26 -2.14
C GLU A 121 1.92 -1.03 -2.73
N GLN A 122 2.76 -0.36 -3.53
CA GLN A 122 3.99 -0.91 -4.09
C GLN A 122 5.23 -0.55 -3.26
N GLU A 123 5.12 0.41 -2.36
CA GLU A 123 6.15 0.51 -1.33
C GLU A 123 6.26 -0.89 -0.75
N PRO A 124 7.46 -1.54 -0.83
CA PRO A 124 7.62 -2.85 -0.23
C PRO A 124 7.06 -2.69 1.17
N GLU A 125 6.11 -3.57 1.57
CA GLU A 125 5.63 -3.59 2.95
C GLU A 125 6.87 -3.35 3.77
N GLU A 126 6.99 -2.17 4.40
CA GLU A 126 8.21 -1.81 5.13
C GLU A 126 8.48 -3.04 5.95
N LYS A 127 9.57 -3.76 5.64
CA LYS A 127 9.83 -5.12 6.11
C LYS A 127 9.53 -5.09 7.59
N ARG A 128 8.31 -5.51 7.95
CA ARG A 128 7.81 -5.35 9.32
C ARG A 128 8.84 -5.99 10.20
N CYS A 129 9.38 -5.21 11.11
CA CYS A 129 10.38 -5.67 12.03
C CYS A 129 9.85 -6.94 12.72
N LYS A 130 10.52 -8.07 12.54
CA LYS A 130 10.12 -9.34 13.14
C LYS A 130 10.78 -9.46 14.50
N ILE A 131 9.95 -9.56 15.53
CA ILE A 131 10.41 -9.62 16.92
C ILE A 131 9.99 -10.94 17.55
N ALA A 132 10.97 -11.73 17.97
CA ALA A 132 10.72 -12.88 18.83
C ALA A 132 10.57 -12.41 20.29
N ILE A 133 9.47 -12.76 20.95
CA ILE A 133 9.27 -12.54 22.39
C ILE A 133 9.46 -13.87 23.11
N VAL A 134 10.58 -14.01 23.81
CA VAL A 134 10.90 -15.21 24.61
C VAL A 134 10.59 -14.93 26.07
N CYS A 135 9.51 -15.51 26.57
CA CYS A 135 9.01 -15.20 27.90
C CYS A 135 8.83 -16.45 28.75
N GLY A 136 9.68 -16.61 29.78
CA GLY A 136 9.54 -17.69 30.78
C GLY A 136 8.40 -17.45 31.76
N SER A 137 7.95 -16.21 31.93
CA SER A 137 6.90 -15.81 32.90
C SER A 137 5.48 -15.95 32.38
N GLY A 138 5.30 -16.54 31.18
CA GLY A 138 3.98 -16.91 30.62
C GLY A 138 3.36 -15.87 29.71
N LYS A 139 2.18 -16.22 29.18
CA LYS A 139 1.49 -15.50 28.09
C LYS A 139 1.14 -14.05 28.41
N ILE A 140 0.77 -13.77 29.66
CA ILE A 140 0.33 -12.42 30.08
C ILE A 140 1.49 -11.44 29.99
N ILE A 141 2.66 -11.81 30.46
CA ILE A 141 3.86 -10.97 30.41
C ILE A 141 4.31 -10.78 28.96
N GLY A 142 4.28 -11.84 28.14
CA GLY A 142 4.57 -11.70 26.70
C GLY A 142 3.67 -10.68 26.00
N ARG A 143 2.37 -10.69 26.29
CA ARG A 143 1.41 -9.71 25.77
C ARG A 143 1.62 -8.30 26.28
N LEU A 144 2.08 -8.13 27.51
CA LEU A 144 2.44 -6.82 28.05
C LEU A 144 3.65 -6.25 27.30
N ILE A 145 4.67 -7.08 27.07
CA ILE A 145 5.85 -6.71 26.27
C ILE A 145 5.43 -6.28 24.87
N GLU A 146 4.64 -7.09 24.16
CA GLU A 146 4.08 -6.76 22.84
C GLU A 146 3.42 -5.37 22.83
N ASN A 147 2.50 -5.13 23.78
CA ASN A 147 1.78 -3.85 23.86
C ASN A 147 2.68 -2.65 24.15
N GLN A 148 3.80 -2.84 24.83
CA GLN A 148 4.76 -1.77 25.06
C GLN A 148 5.63 -1.54 23.81
N LEU A 149 6.07 -2.60 23.14
CA LEU A 149 6.86 -2.51 21.93
C LEU A 149 6.08 -1.85 20.78
N LYS A 150 4.80 -2.15 20.60
CA LYS A 150 3.93 -1.46 19.63
C LYS A 150 3.90 0.06 19.77
N LYS A 151 4.23 0.61 20.94
CA LYS A 151 4.27 2.05 21.18
C LYS A 151 5.62 2.69 20.86
N VAL A 152 6.64 1.89 20.61
CA VAL A 152 8.02 2.33 20.33
C VAL A 152 8.30 2.39 18.84
N PHE A 153 7.65 1.53 18.07
CA PHE A 153 7.82 1.46 16.62
C PHE A 153 6.74 2.26 15.90
N ASP A 154 7.13 3.04 14.90
CA ASP A 154 6.20 3.80 14.05
C ASP A 154 5.34 2.87 13.17
N VAL A 155 5.93 1.75 12.73
CA VAL A 155 5.25 0.67 12.01
C VAL A 155 5.10 -0.53 12.93
N GLU A 156 3.89 -1.07 13.05
CA GLU A 156 3.60 -2.19 13.96
C GLU A 156 4.44 -3.43 13.59
N PRO A 157 5.34 -3.91 14.52
CA PRO A 157 6.14 -5.10 14.28
C PRO A 157 5.32 -6.38 14.19
N GLU A 158 5.86 -7.38 13.53
CA GLU A 158 5.36 -8.74 13.56
C GLU A 158 5.96 -9.48 14.77
N PHE A 159 5.10 -10.02 15.66
CA PHE A 159 5.53 -10.68 16.88
C PHE A 159 5.33 -12.19 16.83
N GLU A 160 6.36 -12.93 17.22
CA GLU A 160 6.27 -14.37 17.46
C GLU A 160 6.63 -14.69 18.91
N PHE A 161 5.82 -15.53 19.58
CA PHE A 161 5.95 -15.80 21.01
C PHE A 161 6.50 -17.17 21.28
N PHE A 162 7.50 -17.22 22.16
CA PHE A 162 8.14 -18.44 22.66
C PHE A 162 7.98 -18.49 24.19
N TYR A 163 7.22 -19.47 24.66
CA TYR A 163 6.97 -19.68 26.08
C TYR A 163 7.78 -20.86 26.60
N GLY A 164 8.95 -20.59 27.14
CA GLY A 164 9.87 -21.56 27.72
C GLY A 164 11.10 -21.77 26.85
N ILE A 165 11.06 -22.63 25.84
CA ILE A 165 12.23 -22.95 25.00
C ILE A 165 12.16 -22.14 23.71
N PHE A 166 13.26 -21.43 23.41
CA PHE A 166 13.46 -20.77 22.12
C PHE A 166 14.24 -21.72 21.20
N ASP A 167 13.78 -21.88 19.96
CA ASP A 167 14.50 -22.66 18.95
C ASP A 167 15.65 -21.83 18.37
N GLU A 168 16.88 -22.14 18.80
CA GLU A 168 18.08 -21.44 18.38
C GLU A 168 18.36 -21.53 16.87
N ASN A 169 17.78 -22.50 16.15
CA ASN A 169 17.92 -22.60 14.70
C ASN A 169 17.14 -21.49 13.97
N ARG A 170 16.22 -20.84 14.66
CA ARG A 170 15.38 -19.76 14.14
C ARG A 170 15.86 -18.36 14.55
N LYS A 171 16.99 -18.26 15.24
CA LYS A 171 17.51 -16.98 15.75
C LYS A 171 17.69 -15.91 14.68
N ASP A 172 18.06 -16.31 13.47
CA ASP A 172 18.32 -15.41 12.34
C ASP A 172 17.05 -15.08 11.53
N ASP A 173 15.87 -15.63 11.91
CA ASP A 173 14.56 -15.31 11.31
C ASP A 173 14.01 -13.96 11.80
N PHE A 174 14.59 -13.39 12.86
CA PHE A 174 14.11 -12.20 13.56
C PHE A 174 15.08 -11.04 13.46
N ASP A 175 14.54 -9.83 13.46
CA ASP A 175 15.34 -8.61 13.52
C ASP A 175 15.75 -8.28 14.96
N TYR A 176 14.93 -8.69 15.97
CA TYR A 176 15.21 -8.60 17.40
C TYR A 176 14.68 -9.83 18.15
N ILE A 177 15.37 -10.20 19.22
CA ILE A 177 14.92 -11.18 20.20
C ILE A 177 14.76 -10.48 21.53
N VAL A 178 13.52 -10.36 22.02
CA VAL A 178 13.21 -9.75 23.32
C VAL A 178 12.93 -10.84 24.32
N THR A 179 13.65 -10.86 25.42
CA THR A 179 13.55 -11.94 26.41
C THR A 179 13.45 -11.46 27.83
N THR A 180 12.72 -12.20 28.67
CA THR A 180 12.67 -12.03 30.14
C THR A 180 13.53 -13.05 30.88
N THR A 181 14.24 -13.93 30.14
CA THR A 181 15.13 -14.94 30.69
C THR A 181 16.51 -14.81 30.04
N GLU A 182 17.56 -15.15 30.77
CA GLU A 182 18.90 -15.17 30.17
C GLU A 182 18.96 -16.21 29.04
N LEU A 183 19.34 -15.75 27.85
CA LEU A 183 19.57 -16.60 26.69
C LEU A 183 21.06 -16.57 26.37
N HIS A 184 21.71 -17.73 26.47
CA HIS A 184 23.12 -17.90 26.11
C HIS A 184 23.20 -18.49 24.70
N MET A 185 23.12 -17.65 23.68
CA MET A 185 23.22 -18.07 22.28
C MET A 185 24.22 -17.21 21.51
N ASP A 186 24.91 -17.86 20.57
CA ASP A 186 25.75 -17.13 19.60
C ASP A 186 24.90 -16.71 18.42
N THR A 187 24.56 -15.43 18.33
CA THR A 187 23.71 -14.87 17.27
C THR A 187 24.14 -13.46 16.90
N LYS A 188 23.90 -13.10 15.62
CA LYS A 188 24.05 -11.72 15.14
C LYS A 188 22.81 -10.87 15.41
N THR A 189 21.66 -11.53 15.63
CA THR A 189 20.40 -10.85 15.95
C THR A 189 20.50 -10.22 17.33
N PRO A 190 20.22 -8.94 17.49
CA PRO A 190 20.21 -8.27 18.79
C PRO A 190 19.28 -8.95 19.78
N VAL A 191 19.83 -9.37 20.93
CA VAL A 191 19.07 -9.94 22.04
C VAL A 191 18.89 -8.89 23.13
N ILE A 192 17.65 -8.52 23.40
CA ILE A 192 17.29 -7.48 24.37
C ILE A 192 16.69 -8.17 25.58
N PHE A 193 17.42 -8.14 26.69
CA PHE A 193 16.92 -8.60 27.97
C PHE A 193 16.05 -7.53 28.62
N MET A 194 14.83 -7.88 28.99
CA MET A 194 13.85 -6.99 29.64
C MET A 194 13.59 -7.46 31.07
N ASP A 195 14.18 -6.78 32.03
CA ASP A 195 13.96 -6.93 33.46
C ASP A 195 12.83 -6.01 33.96
N GLU A 196 12.60 -4.87 33.29
CA GLU A 196 11.55 -3.91 33.63
C GLU A 196 10.52 -3.77 32.47
N VAL A 197 9.43 -4.52 32.56
CA VAL A 197 8.38 -4.55 31.51
C VAL A 197 7.46 -3.33 31.56
N PHE A 198 7.40 -2.61 32.70
CA PHE A 198 6.46 -1.52 32.92
C PHE A 198 7.03 -0.12 32.72
N ASP A 199 8.34 0.01 32.55
CA ASP A 199 9.02 1.29 32.32
C ASP A 199 9.14 1.61 30.82
N ARG A 200 8.34 2.57 30.34
CA ARG A 200 8.34 3.01 28.95
C ARG A 200 9.67 3.67 28.54
N GLU A 201 10.26 4.48 29.41
CA GLU A 201 11.52 5.17 29.11
C GLU A 201 12.68 4.16 29.02
N TYR A 202 12.64 3.14 29.86
CA TYR A 202 13.57 2.03 29.80
C TYR A 202 13.50 1.31 28.44
N ILE A 203 12.28 0.98 27.99
CA ILE A 203 12.06 0.30 26.72
C ILE A 203 12.54 1.16 25.54
N GLN A 204 12.20 2.45 25.51
CA GLN A 204 12.63 3.36 24.45
C GLN A 204 14.15 3.53 24.34
N ARG A 205 14.90 3.31 25.44
CA ARG A 205 16.37 3.37 25.43
C ARG A 205 17.03 2.11 24.91
N LYS A 206 16.29 1.00 24.80
CA LYS A 206 16.81 -0.30 24.35
C LYS A 206 16.64 -0.52 22.83
N PHE A 207 15.73 0.19 22.19
CA PHE A 207 15.45 0.18 20.77
C PHE A 207 15.78 1.53 20.12
#